data_1d0dc6a0cff422324c07330ec9335298
#
_entry.id   1d0dc6a0cff422324c07330ec9335298
#
_cell.length_a   1.000
_cell.length_b   1.000
_cell.length_c   1.000
_cell.angle_alpha   90.00
_cell.angle_beta   90.00
_cell.angle_gamma   90.00
#
_symmetry.space_group_name_H-M   'P 1'
#
loop_
_entity.id
_entity.type
_entity.pdbx_description
1 polymer ?
#
loop_
_entity_poly.entity_id
_entity_poly.type
_entity_poly.pdbx_seq_one_letter_code
_entity_poly.pdbx_strand_id
1 'polypeptide(L)'
;MGDSGPDIRHGEAAEPREAVAESGARRQPRPGRRSAALGIGALALAGCAAGAVWLFRDDLPHPLGDERACAGSEQRLPDRILVHGTPIPSDASDVHYFTRNGSAVLSFRSGLLPYFLRSTGIVPAGADLFDERHGGVGVAGEPYKLPDGLCGAALRSPVWYYHPEDGVRVTVERSPLYGDALRFPARAVITYSLG
;
A
#
# COMPACT_ATOMS: atom_id res chain seq x y z
N MET A 1 -0.83 -9.27 55.50
CA MET A 1 -1.40 -8.38 56.50
C MET A 1 -1.76 -7.08 55.81
N GLY A 2 -3.04 -6.69 55.88
CA GLY A 2 -3.64 -5.46 55.35
C GLY A 2 -4.31 -5.63 54.00
N ASP A 3 -5.33 -6.17 53.87
CA ASP A 3 -6.80 -6.11 53.99
C ASP A 3 -7.34 -4.69 54.18
N SER A 4 -8.02 -4.16 53.15
CA SER A 4 -9.02 -3.11 53.26
C SER A 4 -9.93 -3.17 52.02
N GLY A 5 -11.12 -3.63 52.31
CA GLY A 5 -12.21 -3.86 51.38
C GLY A 5 -12.95 -2.59 50.91
N PRO A 6 -13.93 -2.78 50.01
CA PRO A 6 -14.63 -1.69 49.30
C PRO A 6 -15.83 -1.20 50.12
N ASP A 7 -15.98 0.11 50.13
CA ASP A 7 -17.12 0.82 50.72
C ASP A 7 -18.24 0.97 49.66
N ILE A 8 -19.34 0.28 49.89
CA ILE A 8 -20.55 0.37 49.09
C ILE A 8 -21.45 1.45 49.73
N ARG A 9 -21.65 2.57 49.05
CA ARG A 9 -22.69 3.53 49.40
C ARG A 9 -23.92 3.38 48.52
N HIS A 10 -24.98 2.91 49.16
CA HIS A 10 -26.36 3.08 48.72
C HIS A 10 -26.77 4.53 48.81
N GLY A 11 -27.39 5.06 47.79
CA GLY A 11 -28.07 6.38 47.73
C GLY A 11 -29.22 6.24 46.77
N GLU A 12 -30.29 5.97 47.27
CA GLU A 12 -31.47 6.80 47.54
C GLU A 12 -32.32 7.10 46.29
N ALA A 13 -33.49 6.45 46.31
CA ALA A 13 -34.59 6.61 45.37
C ALA A 13 -35.21 8.02 45.48
N ALA A 14 -35.43 8.68 44.37
CA ALA A 14 -36.29 9.85 44.26
C ALA A 14 -37.45 9.54 43.31
N GLU A 15 -38.63 9.67 43.85
CA GLU A 15 -39.95 9.50 43.28
C GLU A 15 -40.24 10.43 42.06
N PRO A 16 -41.12 9.97 41.15
CA PRO A 16 -41.47 10.73 39.97
C PRO A 16 -42.55 11.76 40.24
N ARG A 17 -42.28 13.00 39.86
CA ARG A 17 -43.32 14.03 39.75
C ARG A 17 -43.99 13.93 38.40
N GLU A 18 -45.26 13.58 38.44
CA GLU A 18 -46.18 13.76 37.31
C GLU A 18 -46.24 15.25 36.91
N ALA A 19 -45.84 15.56 35.70
CA ALA A 19 -46.10 16.84 35.07
C ALA A 19 -47.13 16.62 33.96
N VAL A 20 -48.27 17.22 34.19
CA VAL A 20 -49.43 17.28 33.30
C VAL A 20 -49.02 17.77 31.92
N ALA A 21 -49.29 16.97 30.91
CA ALA A 21 -49.04 17.29 29.52
C ALA A 21 -50.13 18.20 28.98
N GLU A 22 -49.78 19.44 28.71
CA GLU A 22 -50.60 20.34 27.85
C GLU A 22 -50.45 19.89 26.39
N SER A 23 -51.56 19.38 25.86
CA SER A 23 -51.71 18.94 24.48
C SER A 23 -51.76 20.14 23.55
N GLY A 24 -50.59 20.69 23.17
CA GLY A 24 -50.46 21.64 22.09
C GLY A 24 -50.39 20.90 20.76
N ALA A 25 -51.48 20.79 20.04
CA ALA A 25 -51.53 20.25 18.67
C ALA A 25 -50.74 21.15 17.72
N ARG A 26 -49.42 20.91 17.61
CA ARG A 26 -48.60 21.49 16.53
C ARG A 26 -49.02 20.86 15.24
N ARG A 27 -49.73 21.64 14.41
CA ARG A 27 -49.98 21.33 12.99
C ARG A 27 -48.60 21.17 12.31
N GLN A 28 -48.20 19.93 12.04
CA GLN A 28 -47.06 19.64 11.18
C GLN A 28 -47.32 20.22 9.80
N PRO A 29 -46.46 21.08 9.25
CA PRO A 29 -46.59 21.51 7.86
C PRO A 29 -46.39 20.27 6.99
N ARG A 30 -47.41 19.94 6.15
CA ARG A 30 -47.32 18.89 5.17
C ARG A 30 -46.14 19.22 4.24
N PRO A 31 -45.14 18.33 4.09
CA PRO A 31 -44.04 18.54 3.14
C PRO A 31 -44.63 18.64 1.73
N GLY A 32 -44.46 19.82 1.11
CA GLY A 32 -44.98 20.08 -0.21
C GLY A 32 -44.39 19.08 -1.23
N ARG A 33 -45.21 18.54 -2.10
CA ARG A 33 -44.80 17.59 -3.17
C ARG A 33 -43.58 18.00 -3.97
N ARG A 34 -43.25 19.31 -3.98
CA ARG A 34 -42.07 19.87 -4.67
C ARG A 34 -40.74 19.51 -3.96
N SER A 35 -40.69 19.39 -2.62
CA SER A 35 -39.50 19.02 -1.86
C SER A 35 -39.14 17.53 -2.04
N ALA A 36 -40.16 16.66 -2.23
CA ALA A 36 -39.93 15.24 -2.49
C ALA A 36 -39.29 15.01 -3.87
N ALA A 37 -39.72 15.77 -4.89
CA ALA A 37 -39.20 15.66 -6.24
C ALA A 37 -37.73 16.08 -6.35
N LEU A 38 -37.32 17.12 -5.62
CA LEU A 38 -35.92 17.56 -5.56
C LEU A 38 -35.03 16.55 -4.87
N GLY A 39 -35.50 15.88 -3.81
CA GLY A 39 -34.77 14.84 -3.11
C GLY A 39 -34.49 13.59 -3.95
N ILE A 40 -35.48 13.16 -4.73
CA ILE A 40 -35.34 12.00 -5.62
C ILE A 40 -34.37 12.30 -6.77
N GLY A 41 -34.43 13.51 -7.36
CA GLY A 41 -33.51 13.94 -8.39
C GLY A 41 -32.05 13.97 -7.91
N ALA A 42 -31.77 14.48 -6.69
CA ALA A 42 -30.43 14.52 -6.11
C ALA A 42 -29.88 13.12 -5.83
N LEU A 43 -30.72 12.19 -5.34
CA LEU A 43 -30.31 10.80 -5.09
C LEU A 43 -30.04 10.05 -6.41
N ALA A 44 -30.82 10.29 -7.45
CA ALA A 44 -30.56 9.68 -8.76
C ALA A 44 -29.27 10.18 -9.39
N LEU A 45 -28.97 11.48 -9.32
CA LEU A 45 -27.72 12.05 -9.81
C LEU A 45 -26.51 11.53 -9.02
N ALA A 46 -26.59 11.42 -7.69
CA ALA A 46 -25.53 10.85 -6.86
C ALA A 46 -25.30 9.36 -7.18
N GLY A 47 -26.38 8.60 -7.42
CA GLY A 47 -26.29 7.20 -7.84
C GLY A 47 -25.64 7.03 -9.21
N CYS A 48 -25.98 7.87 -10.19
CA CYS A 48 -25.37 7.86 -11.52
C CYS A 48 -23.89 8.24 -11.47
N ALA A 49 -23.52 9.25 -10.66
CA ALA A 49 -22.11 9.65 -10.49
C ALA A 49 -21.28 8.53 -9.82
N ALA A 50 -21.80 7.91 -8.76
CA ALA A 50 -21.16 6.79 -8.10
C ALA A 50 -21.03 5.57 -9.01
N GLY A 51 -22.06 5.27 -9.81
CA GLY A 51 -22.03 4.19 -10.80
C GLY A 51 -21.02 4.45 -11.92
N ALA A 52 -20.92 5.68 -12.41
CA ALA A 52 -19.93 6.04 -13.42
C ALA A 52 -18.50 5.91 -12.87
N VAL A 53 -18.23 6.42 -11.67
CA VAL A 53 -16.90 6.25 -11.01
C VAL A 53 -16.58 4.77 -10.84
N TRP A 54 -17.56 3.94 -10.47
CA TRP A 54 -17.33 2.50 -10.29
C TRP A 54 -17.08 1.79 -11.62
N LEU A 55 -17.82 2.13 -12.69
CA LEU A 55 -17.65 1.52 -14.02
C LEU A 55 -16.35 1.92 -14.73
N PHE A 56 -15.86 3.15 -14.50
CA PHE A 56 -14.65 3.67 -15.13
C PHE A 56 -13.44 3.67 -14.19
N ARG A 57 -13.56 3.06 -13.02
CA ARG A 57 -12.48 3.03 -12.01
C ARG A 57 -11.20 2.42 -12.56
N ASP A 58 -11.31 1.41 -13.40
CA ASP A 58 -10.17 0.71 -13.99
C ASP A 58 -9.55 1.47 -15.18
N ASP A 59 -10.33 2.39 -15.80
CA ASP A 59 -9.88 3.22 -16.91
C ASP A 59 -9.41 4.62 -16.50
N LEU A 60 -9.62 4.99 -15.22
CA LEU A 60 -9.21 6.30 -14.72
C LEU A 60 -7.71 6.29 -14.42
N PRO A 61 -6.93 7.17 -15.07
CA PRO A 61 -5.55 7.38 -14.69
C PRO A 61 -5.51 7.96 -13.27
N HIS A 62 -4.48 7.52 -12.47
CA HIS A 62 -4.27 8.04 -11.13
C HIS A 62 -4.79 9.48 -10.88
N PRO A 63 -5.41 9.78 -9.76
CA PRO A 63 -5.26 9.22 -8.42
C PRO A 63 -6.38 8.27 -7.95
N LEU A 64 -7.37 7.94 -8.79
CA LEU A 64 -8.49 7.06 -8.40
C LEU A 64 -8.20 5.56 -8.62
N GLY A 65 -7.00 5.22 -9.05
CA GLY A 65 -6.51 3.87 -9.24
C GLY A 65 -5.81 3.28 -8.02
N ASP A 66 -4.90 2.36 -8.28
CA ASP A 66 -4.06 1.73 -7.27
C ASP A 66 -3.04 2.74 -6.71
N GLU A 67 -3.08 3.02 -5.40
CA GLU A 67 -2.17 3.97 -4.73
C GLU A 67 -0.70 3.58 -4.82
N ARG A 68 -0.42 2.30 -5.13
CA ARG A 68 0.94 1.80 -5.34
C ARG A 68 1.52 2.20 -6.69
N ALA A 69 0.66 2.57 -7.66
CA ALA A 69 1.11 2.91 -8.99
C ALA A 69 1.64 4.33 -9.06
N CYS A 70 2.77 4.49 -9.72
CA CYS A 70 3.35 5.79 -9.99
C CYS A 70 2.64 6.49 -11.16
N ALA A 71 2.66 7.82 -11.17
CA ALA A 71 2.04 8.62 -12.21
C ALA A 71 2.63 8.28 -13.60
N GLY A 72 1.77 8.11 -14.59
CA GLY A 72 2.18 7.75 -15.95
C GLY A 72 2.42 6.26 -16.17
N SER A 73 2.07 5.40 -15.22
CA SER A 73 2.05 3.95 -15.40
C SER A 73 1.03 3.57 -16.49
N GLU A 74 1.46 2.79 -17.48
CA GLU A 74 0.62 2.41 -18.65
C GLU A 74 -0.28 1.19 -18.36
N GLN A 75 0.17 0.31 -17.46
CA GLN A 75 -0.55 -0.92 -17.13
C GLN A 75 -0.70 -1.08 -15.63
N ARG A 76 -1.80 -1.69 -15.21
CA ARG A 76 -2.03 -2.10 -13.85
C ARG A 76 -1.25 -3.37 -13.55
N LEU A 77 -0.48 -3.40 -12.46
CA LEU A 77 0.07 -4.65 -11.98
C LEU A 77 -1.05 -5.52 -11.38
N PRO A 78 -0.96 -6.85 -11.54
CA PRO A 78 -1.92 -7.76 -10.93
C PRO A 78 -1.86 -7.67 -9.41
N ASP A 79 -2.95 -8.03 -8.74
CA ASP A 79 -3.03 -8.04 -7.28
C ASP A 79 -1.92 -8.90 -6.64
N ARG A 80 -1.54 -9.98 -7.33
CA ARG A 80 -0.41 -10.82 -6.97
C ARG A 80 0.76 -10.55 -7.90
N ILE A 81 1.70 -9.76 -7.44
CA ILE A 81 2.91 -9.42 -8.19
C ILE A 81 3.87 -10.61 -8.17
N LEU A 82 4.21 -11.11 -9.35
CA LEU A 82 5.15 -12.21 -9.53
C LEU A 82 6.41 -11.70 -10.24
N VAL A 83 7.57 -12.07 -9.72
CA VAL A 83 8.87 -11.89 -10.37
C VAL A 83 9.44 -13.27 -10.63
N HIS A 84 9.68 -13.64 -11.90
CA HIS A 84 10.05 -15.01 -12.29
C HIS A 84 9.13 -16.09 -11.70
N GLY A 85 7.81 -15.85 -11.73
CA GLY A 85 6.83 -16.79 -11.18
C GLY A 85 6.78 -16.85 -9.65
N THR A 86 7.66 -16.15 -8.94
CA THR A 86 7.71 -16.10 -7.49
C THR A 86 7.01 -14.84 -6.98
N PRO A 87 6.05 -14.95 -6.06
CA PRO A 87 5.39 -13.78 -5.49
C PRO A 87 6.37 -12.95 -4.68
N ILE A 88 6.16 -11.63 -4.68
CA ILE A 88 6.91 -10.75 -3.75
C ILE A 88 6.66 -11.18 -2.31
N PRO A 89 7.58 -10.88 -1.38
CA PRO A 89 7.45 -11.29 0.02
C PRO A 89 6.14 -10.87 0.65
N SER A 90 5.59 -11.72 1.51
CA SER A 90 4.31 -11.45 2.19
C SER A 90 4.37 -10.29 3.20
N ASP A 91 5.57 -9.94 3.66
CA ASP A 91 5.84 -8.79 4.51
C ASP A 91 6.21 -7.53 3.71
N ALA A 92 6.05 -7.58 2.37
CA ALA A 92 6.36 -6.43 1.52
C ALA A 92 5.52 -5.21 1.90
N SER A 93 6.18 -4.10 2.10
CA SER A 93 5.61 -2.80 2.45
C SER A 93 6.18 -1.71 1.56
N ASP A 94 5.52 -0.55 1.53
CA ASP A 94 5.96 0.59 0.74
C ASP A 94 6.20 0.19 -0.72
N VAL A 95 5.18 -0.48 -1.30
CA VAL A 95 5.21 -1.02 -2.65
C VAL A 95 4.85 0.08 -3.63
N HIS A 96 5.73 0.32 -4.60
CA HIS A 96 5.49 1.25 -5.70
C HIS A 96 5.86 0.58 -7.01
N TYR A 97 5.11 0.87 -8.06
CA TYR A 97 5.42 0.36 -9.38
C TYR A 97 5.20 1.40 -10.48
N PHE A 98 5.96 1.21 -11.56
CA PHE A 98 5.82 1.96 -12.80
C PHE A 98 5.89 0.98 -13.97
N THR A 99 4.94 1.06 -14.89
CA THR A 99 4.91 0.22 -16.09
C THR A 99 5.02 1.08 -17.33
N ARG A 100 5.88 0.69 -18.27
CA ARG A 100 6.07 1.38 -19.53
C ARG A 100 6.64 0.46 -20.60
N ASN A 101 6.09 0.50 -21.82
CA ASN A 101 6.59 -0.25 -22.97
C ASN A 101 6.77 -1.75 -22.69
N GLY A 102 5.80 -2.40 -22.01
CA GLY A 102 5.87 -3.81 -21.67
C GLY A 102 6.89 -4.18 -20.59
N SER A 103 7.45 -3.20 -19.89
CA SER A 103 8.33 -3.40 -18.76
C SER A 103 7.69 -2.88 -17.46
N ALA A 104 8.03 -3.50 -16.35
CA ALA A 104 7.67 -3.03 -15.02
C ALA A 104 8.92 -2.72 -14.21
N VAL A 105 8.84 -1.65 -13.43
CA VAL A 105 9.78 -1.32 -12.38
C VAL A 105 9.02 -1.34 -11.06
N LEU A 106 9.47 -2.15 -10.13
CA LEU A 106 8.84 -2.39 -8.84
C LEU A 106 9.80 -2.00 -7.72
N SER A 107 9.32 -1.28 -6.72
CA SER A 107 10.05 -1.01 -5.47
C SER A 107 9.23 -1.51 -4.29
N PHE A 108 9.88 -2.16 -3.33
CA PHE A 108 9.26 -2.54 -2.06
C PHE A 108 10.31 -2.69 -0.96
N ARG A 109 9.85 -2.72 0.30
CA ARG A 109 10.67 -3.03 1.47
C ARG A 109 10.24 -4.35 2.08
N SER A 110 11.21 -5.18 2.49
CA SER A 110 10.92 -6.47 3.14
C SER A 110 12.07 -6.91 4.05
N GLY A 111 11.74 -7.59 5.13
CA GLY A 111 12.68 -8.33 5.97
C GLY A 111 13.02 -9.71 5.39
N LEU A 112 12.17 -10.24 4.50
CA LEU A 112 12.33 -11.53 3.86
C LEU A 112 13.06 -11.45 2.50
N LEU A 113 13.64 -10.29 2.18
CA LEU A 113 14.31 -10.07 0.92
C LEU A 113 15.42 -11.10 0.59
N PRO A 114 16.28 -11.54 1.54
CA PRO A 114 17.28 -12.60 1.25
C PRO A 114 16.67 -13.92 0.78
N TYR A 115 15.55 -14.31 1.39
CA TYR A 115 14.81 -15.51 1.00
C TYR A 115 14.20 -15.36 -0.40
N PHE A 116 13.60 -14.20 -0.67
CA PHE A 116 13.02 -13.89 -1.97
C PHE A 116 14.06 -13.94 -3.10
N LEU A 117 15.23 -13.33 -2.92
CA LEU A 117 16.31 -13.35 -3.91
C LEU A 117 16.79 -14.77 -4.26
N ARG A 118 16.77 -15.67 -3.28
CA ARG A 118 17.11 -17.09 -3.51
C ARG A 118 15.95 -17.86 -4.18
N SER A 119 14.73 -17.63 -3.74
CA SER A 119 13.55 -18.33 -4.29
C SER A 119 13.24 -17.95 -5.74
N THR A 120 13.62 -16.76 -6.17
CA THR A 120 13.52 -16.30 -7.57
C THR A 120 14.69 -16.76 -8.45
N GLY A 121 15.74 -17.34 -7.86
CA GLY A 121 16.96 -17.68 -8.59
C GLY A 121 17.87 -16.50 -8.90
N ILE A 122 17.52 -15.27 -8.49
CA ILE A 122 18.38 -14.08 -8.64
C ILE A 122 19.73 -14.31 -7.93
N VAL A 123 19.68 -14.93 -6.76
CA VAL A 123 20.88 -15.49 -6.11
C VAL A 123 20.85 -17.00 -6.30
N PRO A 124 21.78 -17.59 -7.06
CA PRO A 124 21.84 -19.02 -7.29
C PRO A 124 21.96 -19.83 -6.01
N ALA A 125 21.47 -21.09 -6.06
CA ALA A 125 21.60 -22.00 -4.93
C ALA A 125 23.08 -22.23 -4.58
N GLY A 126 23.42 -22.06 -3.29
CA GLY A 126 24.79 -22.20 -2.80
C GLY A 126 25.72 -21.01 -3.04
N ALA A 127 25.25 -19.98 -3.75
CA ALA A 127 26.03 -18.75 -3.90
C ALA A 127 25.88 -17.84 -2.67
N ASP A 128 26.91 -17.05 -2.39
CA ASP A 128 26.84 -15.98 -1.40
C ASP A 128 25.89 -14.87 -1.88
N LEU A 129 25.30 -14.17 -0.91
CA LEU A 129 24.31 -13.11 -1.22
C LEU A 129 24.94 -11.97 -2.05
N PHE A 130 26.22 -11.73 -1.89
CA PHE A 130 26.98 -10.68 -2.58
C PHE A 130 28.15 -11.26 -3.38
N ASP A 131 27.88 -12.31 -4.14
CA ASP A 131 28.87 -12.91 -5.04
C ASP A 131 29.08 -12.00 -6.26
N GLU A 132 30.32 -11.51 -6.44
CA GLU A 132 30.70 -10.60 -7.54
C GLU A 132 30.51 -11.21 -8.94
N ARG A 133 30.39 -12.53 -9.04
CA ARG A 133 30.06 -13.21 -10.32
C ARG A 133 28.62 -12.96 -10.75
N HIS A 134 27.74 -12.65 -9.82
CA HIS A 134 26.30 -12.46 -10.05
C HIS A 134 25.82 -11.04 -9.78
N GLY A 135 26.75 -10.13 -9.45
CA GLY A 135 26.39 -8.77 -9.12
C GLY A 135 27.59 -7.85 -8.92
N GLY A 136 27.34 -6.66 -8.39
CA GLY A 136 28.37 -5.68 -8.11
C GLY A 136 27.93 -4.60 -7.13
N VAL A 137 28.89 -3.93 -6.55
CA VAL A 137 28.69 -2.80 -5.64
C VAL A 137 28.33 -1.56 -6.46
N GLY A 138 27.31 -0.81 -6.03
CA GLY A 138 27.09 0.54 -6.54
C GLY A 138 28.19 1.49 -6.14
N VAL A 139 28.34 2.58 -6.87
CA VAL A 139 29.35 3.60 -6.59
C VAL A 139 29.19 4.13 -5.17
N ALA A 140 30.22 3.99 -4.37
CA ALA A 140 30.20 4.41 -2.99
C ALA A 140 30.05 5.95 -2.91
N GLY A 141 29.11 6.41 -2.07
CA GLY A 141 28.90 7.83 -1.83
C GLY A 141 27.91 8.51 -2.80
N GLU A 142 27.50 7.86 -3.89
CA GLU A 142 26.44 8.38 -4.74
C GLU A 142 25.07 7.90 -4.27
N PRO A 143 24.05 8.80 -4.19
CA PRO A 143 22.69 8.37 -3.94
C PRO A 143 22.18 7.56 -5.12
N TYR A 144 21.54 6.43 -4.84
CA TYR A 144 20.89 5.65 -5.90
C TYR A 144 19.73 6.46 -6.49
N LYS A 145 19.85 6.77 -7.80
CA LYS A 145 18.77 7.42 -8.53
C LYS A 145 17.73 6.37 -8.94
N LEU A 146 16.48 6.56 -8.52
CA LEU A 146 15.39 5.70 -8.98
C LEU A 146 15.27 5.73 -10.49
N PRO A 147 14.90 4.60 -11.14
CA PRO A 147 14.54 4.57 -12.54
C PRO A 147 13.46 5.61 -12.87
N ASP A 148 13.52 6.19 -14.07
CA ASP A 148 12.61 7.23 -14.51
C ASP A 148 11.16 6.73 -14.46
N GLY A 149 10.28 7.52 -13.86
CA GLY A 149 8.88 7.22 -13.65
C GLY A 149 8.55 6.50 -12.34
N LEU A 150 9.50 5.78 -11.73
CA LEU A 150 9.27 5.14 -10.45
C LEU A 150 9.20 6.18 -9.32
N CYS A 151 8.11 6.17 -8.59
CA CYS A 151 7.91 6.98 -7.38
C CYS A 151 8.35 6.24 -6.10
N GLY A 152 8.18 6.90 -4.96
CA GLY A 152 8.56 6.36 -3.67
C GLY A 152 9.95 6.82 -3.22
N ALA A 153 10.46 6.20 -2.17
CA ALA A 153 11.74 6.58 -1.59
C ALA A 153 12.92 5.91 -2.31
N ALA A 154 13.98 6.66 -2.54
CA ALA A 154 15.24 6.14 -3.08
C ALA A 154 15.87 5.09 -2.16
N LEU A 155 16.74 4.25 -2.73
CA LEU A 155 17.51 3.30 -1.95
C LEU A 155 18.62 4.04 -1.18
N ARG A 156 18.86 3.59 0.04
CA ARG A 156 19.94 4.10 0.90
C ARG A 156 21.23 3.36 0.57
N SER A 157 22.29 4.12 0.33
CA SER A 157 23.64 3.56 0.16
C SER A 157 24.13 2.83 1.42
N PRO A 158 25.01 1.80 1.27
CA PRO A 158 25.47 1.22 0.02
C PRO A 158 24.40 0.35 -0.64
N VAL A 159 24.48 0.20 -1.96
CA VAL A 159 23.59 -0.66 -2.74
C VAL A 159 24.38 -1.77 -3.44
N TRP A 160 23.66 -2.84 -3.79
CA TRP A 160 24.18 -3.95 -4.58
C TRP A 160 23.28 -4.19 -5.78
N TYR A 161 23.88 -4.43 -6.93
CA TYR A 161 23.22 -4.75 -8.18
C TYR A 161 23.35 -6.22 -8.50
N TYR A 162 22.24 -6.89 -8.80
CA TYR A 162 22.25 -8.23 -9.39
C TYR A 162 21.95 -8.11 -10.88
N HIS A 163 22.64 -8.93 -11.65
CA HIS A 163 22.51 -9.01 -13.11
C HIS A 163 22.23 -10.46 -13.52
N PRO A 164 21.07 -11.03 -13.19
CA PRO A 164 20.72 -12.35 -13.68
C PRO A 164 20.56 -12.34 -15.20
N GLU A 165 20.81 -13.50 -15.82
CA GLU A 165 20.85 -13.64 -17.30
C GLU A 165 19.50 -13.37 -17.97
N ASP A 166 18.40 -13.45 -17.23
CA ASP A 166 17.01 -13.39 -17.74
C ASP A 166 16.48 -11.96 -17.98
N GLY A 167 17.33 -10.96 -18.03
CA GLY A 167 16.94 -9.57 -18.27
C GLY A 167 16.29 -8.85 -17.10
N VAL A 168 16.15 -9.50 -15.97
CA VAL A 168 15.75 -8.86 -14.71
C VAL A 168 16.93 -8.10 -14.13
N ARG A 169 16.68 -6.89 -13.67
CA ARG A 169 17.68 -6.10 -12.92
C ARG A 169 17.18 -5.88 -11.53
N VAL A 170 18.02 -6.18 -10.55
CA VAL A 170 17.67 -6.01 -9.14
C VAL A 170 18.72 -5.18 -8.44
N THR A 171 18.27 -4.14 -7.75
CA THR A 171 19.13 -3.33 -6.89
C THR A 171 18.58 -3.40 -5.47
N VAL A 172 19.45 -3.63 -4.49
CA VAL A 172 19.09 -3.79 -3.09
C VAL A 172 19.94 -2.93 -2.16
N GLU A 173 19.38 -2.55 -1.02
CA GLU A 173 20.11 -1.86 0.04
C GLU A 173 21.02 -2.85 0.81
N ARG A 174 22.34 -2.60 0.83
CA ARG A 174 23.27 -3.32 1.71
C ARG A 174 23.31 -2.70 3.10
N SER A 175 23.72 -3.48 4.06
CA SER A 175 24.05 -2.97 5.40
C SER A 175 25.29 -2.06 5.33
N PRO A 176 25.26 -0.87 5.92
CA PRO A 176 26.47 -0.05 6.04
C PRO A 176 27.44 -0.57 7.09
N LEU A 177 26.98 -1.47 7.97
CA LEU A 177 27.77 -2.00 9.09
C LEU A 177 28.35 -3.38 8.78
N TYR A 178 27.64 -4.19 7.99
CA TYR A 178 28.01 -5.56 7.68
C TYR A 178 28.08 -5.73 6.16
N GLY A 179 29.28 -5.97 5.65
CA GLY A 179 29.53 -6.07 4.20
C GLY A 179 28.87 -7.26 3.53
N ASP A 180 28.49 -8.28 4.29
CA ASP A 180 27.86 -9.54 3.86
C ASP A 180 26.36 -9.62 4.16
N ALA A 181 25.73 -8.51 4.55
CA ALA A 181 24.31 -8.47 4.91
C ALA A 181 23.52 -7.38 4.15
N LEU A 182 22.24 -7.63 3.93
CA LEU A 182 21.29 -6.59 3.54
C LEU A 182 20.94 -5.70 4.75
N ARG A 183 20.51 -4.50 4.47
CA ARG A 183 19.87 -3.65 5.47
C ARG A 183 18.57 -4.31 5.95
N PHE A 184 18.15 -4.07 7.17
CA PHE A 184 16.93 -4.68 7.70
C PHE A 184 15.92 -3.61 8.20
N PRO A 185 14.68 -3.60 7.70
CA PRO A 185 14.24 -4.20 6.43
C PRO A 185 14.91 -3.51 5.24
N ALA A 186 15.26 -4.26 4.20
CA ALA A 186 15.90 -3.73 3.01
C ALA A 186 14.86 -3.29 1.96
N ARG A 187 15.19 -2.27 1.19
CA ARG A 187 14.45 -1.93 -0.04
C ARG A 187 15.12 -2.61 -1.23
N ALA A 188 14.27 -3.10 -2.13
CA ALA A 188 14.67 -3.56 -3.46
C ALA A 188 14.01 -2.70 -4.53
N VAL A 189 14.70 -2.53 -5.65
CA VAL A 189 14.14 -2.06 -6.92
C VAL A 189 14.40 -3.13 -7.96
N ILE A 190 13.33 -3.57 -8.64
CA ILE A 190 13.36 -4.67 -9.60
C ILE A 190 12.79 -4.16 -10.92
N THR A 191 13.52 -4.35 -12.01
CA THR A 191 13.05 -4.10 -13.36
C THR A 191 12.93 -5.43 -14.10
N TYR A 192 11.76 -5.69 -14.71
CA TYR A 192 11.50 -6.93 -15.45
C TYR A 192 10.50 -6.70 -16.58
N SER A 193 10.46 -7.61 -17.55
CA SER A 193 9.49 -7.59 -18.64
C SER A 193 8.13 -8.13 -18.18
N LEU A 194 7.06 -7.47 -18.59
CA LEU A 194 5.71 -7.97 -18.51
C LEU A 194 5.50 -8.87 -19.72
N GLY A 195 5.30 -10.18 -19.48
CA GLY A 195 5.07 -11.18 -20.52
C GLY A 195 3.72 -11.03 -21.23
#